data_ce0ce05e366b985b6d85afbfac6f92b0
#
_entry.id   ce0ce05e366b985b6d85afbfac6f92b0
#
_cell.length_a   1.000
_cell.length_b   1.000
_cell.length_c   1.000
_cell.angle_alpha   90.00
_cell.angle_beta   90.00
_cell.angle_gamma   90.00
#
_symmetry.space_group_name_H-M   'P 1'
#
loop_
_entity.id
_entity.type
_entity.pdbx_description
1 polymer ?
#
loop_
_entity_poly.entity_id
_entity_poly.type
_entity_poly.pdbx_seq_one_letter_code
_entity_poly.pdbx_strand_id
1 'polypeptide(L)'
;MKKVLVTGGSGFIAYHVIENLIKSNFNVTGVDLVDPKNRIEGCNYIKKNVSDLTEDDLKGVDYIIHLACDTNIKNSIEKPVLTTDNNLGITIKLLALATKVKIKKFIFPSTASMYGSNKIPWNEDMISDPGEPYSWQKISIEYALKMWTSRYQLPTTILRLFQVFGENQRKDTAIAAFISQKKNNKPITLIKSSSKSKFKTGRRDWIYVKDIAEAFKLTITSNIT
;
A
#
# COMPACT_ATOMS: atom_id res chain seq x y z
N MET A 1 -10.29 -7.00 22.27
CA MET A 1 -9.52 -7.28 21.03
C MET A 1 -9.47 -5.99 20.22
N LYS A 2 -8.29 -5.55 19.75
CA LYS A 2 -8.13 -4.33 18.93
C LYS A 2 -8.74 -4.56 17.55
N LYS A 3 -9.51 -3.57 17.04
CA LYS A 3 -10.16 -3.67 15.73
C LYS A 3 -9.38 -2.91 14.66
N VAL A 4 -9.13 -3.56 13.53
CA VAL A 4 -8.38 -3.00 12.40
C VAL A 4 -9.23 -3.02 11.14
N LEU A 5 -9.37 -1.87 10.50
CA LEU A 5 -9.92 -1.75 9.16
C LEU A 5 -8.77 -1.80 8.15
N VAL A 6 -8.85 -2.71 7.18
CA VAL A 6 -7.89 -2.81 6.05
C VAL A 6 -8.64 -2.48 4.77
N THR A 7 -8.38 -1.33 4.17
CA THR A 7 -8.95 -0.99 2.86
C THR A 7 -8.11 -1.60 1.74
N GLY A 8 -8.69 -1.85 0.58
CA GLY A 8 -8.05 -2.68 -0.45
C GLY A 8 -7.91 -4.13 0.00
N GLY A 9 -8.86 -4.61 0.84
CA GLY A 9 -8.82 -5.89 1.55
C GLY A 9 -8.75 -7.14 0.67
N SER A 10 -9.04 -7.00 -0.62
CA SER A 10 -8.94 -8.07 -1.62
C SER A 10 -7.61 -8.07 -2.38
N GLY A 11 -6.72 -7.11 -2.06
CA GLY A 11 -5.43 -6.92 -2.74
C GLY A 11 -4.35 -7.90 -2.28
N PHE A 12 -3.23 -7.91 -3.05
CA PHE A 12 -2.08 -8.77 -2.81
C PHE A 12 -1.47 -8.57 -1.42
N ILE A 13 -1.09 -7.34 -1.06
CA ILE A 13 -0.47 -7.04 0.24
C ILE A 13 -1.49 -7.24 1.35
N ALA A 14 -2.75 -6.82 1.13
CA ALA A 14 -3.81 -6.94 2.11
C ALA A 14 -4.04 -8.38 2.58
N TYR A 15 -3.98 -9.36 1.67
CA TYR A 15 -4.10 -10.76 2.03
C TYR A 15 -3.12 -11.16 3.14
N HIS A 16 -1.84 -10.85 2.98
CA HIS A 16 -0.81 -11.21 3.96
C HIS A 16 -0.87 -10.38 5.24
N VAL A 17 -1.25 -9.10 5.13
CA VAL A 17 -1.47 -8.21 6.28
C VAL A 17 -2.64 -8.73 7.13
N ILE A 18 -3.77 -9.02 6.51
CA ILE A 18 -4.97 -9.54 7.20
C ILE A 18 -4.66 -10.88 7.87
N GLU A 19 -4.00 -11.81 7.16
CA GLU A 19 -3.62 -13.11 7.71
C GLU A 19 -2.72 -12.96 8.95
N ASN A 20 -1.71 -12.09 8.89
CA ASN A 20 -0.80 -11.85 10.01
C ASN A 20 -1.50 -11.20 11.21
N LEU A 21 -2.39 -10.25 10.95
CA LEU A 21 -3.17 -9.58 12.01
C LEU A 21 -4.11 -10.56 12.72
N ILE A 22 -4.82 -11.42 11.99
CA ILE A 22 -5.71 -12.43 12.59
C ILE A 22 -4.92 -13.42 13.43
N LYS A 23 -3.78 -13.94 12.91
CA LYS A 23 -2.87 -14.80 13.69
C LYS A 23 -2.34 -14.12 14.96
N SER A 24 -2.34 -12.80 14.99
CA SER A 24 -1.92 -11.96 16.13
C SER A 24 -3.09 -11.49 17.01
N ASN A 25 -4.26 -12.12 16.91
CA ASN A 25 -5.46 -11.86 17.72
C ASN A 25 -6.05 -10.44 17.54
N PHE A 26 -5.96 -9.86 16.33
CA PHE A 26 -6.73 -8.66 15.98
C PHE A 26 -8.08 -9.05 15.39
N ASN A 27 -9.09 -8.20 15.61
CA ASN A 27 -10.37 -8.28 14.89
C ASN A 27 -10.23 -7.46 13.61
N VAL A 28 -10.28 -8.10 12.43
CA VAL A 28 -9.96 -7.46 11.16
C VAL A 28 -11.19 -7.38 10.27
N THR A 29 -11.43 -6.19 9.72
CA THR A 29 -12.41 -5.97 8.65
C THR A 29 -11.67 -5.53 7.39
N GLY A 30 -11.83 -6.29 6.31
CA GLY A 30 -11.34 -5.94 4.97
C GLY A 30 -12.43 -5.23 4.17
N VAL A 31 -12.11 -4.08 3.56
CA VAL A 31 -13.04 -3.33 2.69
C VAL A 31 -12.45 -3.23 1.29
N ASP A 32 -13.23 -3.58 0.27
CA ASP A 32 -12.82 -3.48 -1.14
C ASP A 32 -14.05 -3.32 -2.05
N LEU A 33 -13.82 -2.91 -3.29
CA LEU A 33 -14.84 -2.89 -4.36
C LEU A 33 -15.25 -4.28 -4.83
N VAL A 34 -14.38 -5.26 -4.61
CA VAL A 34 -14.56 -6.65 -5.04
C VAL A 34 -14.36 -7.62 -3.89
N ASP A 35 -15.00 -8.78 -3.97
CA ASP A 35 -14.74 -9.86 -3.02
C ASP A 35 -13.34 -10.44 -3.22
N PRO A 36 -12.63 -10.84 -2.14
CA PRO A 36 -11.33 -11.47 -2.27
C PRO A 36 -11.44 -12.85 -2.93
N LYS A 37 -10.47 -13.17 -3.78
CA LYS A 37 -10.38 -14.51 -4.40
C LYS A 37 -10.19 -15.61 -3.36
N ASN A 38 -9.38 -15.33 -2.34
CA ASN A 38 -9.09 -16.22 -1.22
C ASN A 38 -9.50 -15.50 0.07
N ARG A 39 -10.59 -15.94 0.70
CA ARG A 39 -11.01 -15.41 1.99
C ARG A 39 -10.12 -15.96 3.10
N ILE A 40 -9.80 -15.12 4.06
CA ILE A 40 -9.08 -15.52 5.28
C ILE A 40 -10.13 -15.73 6.37
N GLU A 41 -10.11 -16.91 6.98
CA GLU A 41 -10.98 -17.23 8.09
C GLU A 41 -10.77 -16.26 9.25
N GLY A 42 -11.86 -15.82 9.88
CA GLY A 42 -11.84 -14.82 10.95
C GLY A 42 -11.80 -13.36 10.48
N CYS A 43 -11.65 -13.09 9.17
CA CYS A 43 -11.79 -11.74 8.63
C CYS A 43 -13.24 -11.45 8.19
N ASN A 44 -13.77 -10.32 8.63
CA ASN A 44 -15.01 -9.78 8.08
C ASN A 44 -14.70 -9.02 6.79
N TYR A 45 -15.39 -9.33 5.67
CA TYR A 45 -15.19 -8.63 4.39
C TYR A 45 -16.46 -7.85 4.01
N ILE A 46 -16.26 -6.56 3.74
CA ILE A 46 -17.31 -5.63 3.31
C ILE A 46 -17.00 -5.20 1.87
N LYS A 47 -17.93 -5.50 0.96
CA LYS A 47 -17.86 -5.02 -0.43
C LYS A 47 -18.45 -3.62 -0.50
N LYS A 48 -17.58 -2.61 -0.50
CA LYS A 48 -17.97 -1.20 -0.46
C LYS A 48 -16.84 -0.32 -1.02
N ASN A 49 -17.21 0.79 -1.66
CA ASN A 49 -16.21 1.79 -2.00
C ASN A 49 -15.72 2.48 -0.70
N VAL A 50 -14.43 2.71 -0.60
CA VAL A 50 -13.86 3.44 0.55
C VAL A 50 -14.44 4.85 0.68
N SER A 51 -14.81 5.49 -0.47
CA SER A 51 -15.47 6.81 -0.47
C SER A 51 -16.85 6.82 0.17
N ASP A 52 -17.49 5.65 0.29
CA ASP A 52 -18.86 5.50 0.79
C ASP A 52 -18.90 5.00 2.25
N LEU A 53 -17.72 4.86 2.87
CA LEU A 53 -17.63 4.52 4.28
C LEU A 53 -18.23 5.62 5.15
N THR A 54 -18.94 5.21 6.18
CA THR A 54 -19.63 6.08 7.14
C THR A 54 -19.04 5.93 8.54
N GLU A 55 -19.47 6.75 9.48
CA GLU A 55 -19.08 6.63 10.89
C GLU A 55 -19.50 5.29 11.47
N ASP A 56 -20.65 4.74 11.06
CA ASP A 56 -21.12 3.45 11.52
C ASP A 56 -20.23 2.30 11.06
N ASP A 57 -19.67 2.38 9.83
CA ASP A 57 -18.71 1.41 9.32
C ASP A 57 -17.41 1.40 10.15
N LEU A 58 -17.05 2.53 10.74
CA LEU A 58 -15.85 2.71 11.55
C LEU A 58 -16.09 2.60 13.06
N LYS A 59 -17.31 2.29 13.49
CA LYS A 59 -17.67 2.22 14.90
C LYS A 59 -16.84 1.19 15.67
N GLY A 60 -16.04 1.69 16.60
CA GLY A 60 -15.16 0.88 17.44
C GLY A 60 -13.92 0.35 16.72
N VAL A 61 -13.62 0.82 15.51
CA VAL A 61 -12.33 0.59 14.84
C VAL A 61 -11.24 1.38 15.57
N ASP A 62 -10.13 0.72 15.88
CA ASP A 62 -8.98 1.34 16.54
C ASP A 62 -7.94 1.84 15.53
N TYR A 63 -7.72 1.08 14.46
CA TYR A 63 -6.64 1.31 13.50
C TYR A 63 -7.15 1.18 12.07
N ILE A 64 -6.60 2.00 11.17
CA ILE A 64 -6.84 1.87 9.73
C ILE A 64 -5.51 1.59 9.04
N ILE A 65 -5.47 0.53 8.23
CA ILE A 65 -4.39 0.28 7.26
C ILE A 65 -4.99 0.54 5.87
N HIS A 66 -4.55 1.62 5.23
CA HIS A 66 -5.15 2.09 3.99
C HIS A 66 -4.36 1.59 2.77
N LEU A 67 -4.71 0.38 2.26
CA LEU A 67 -4.06 -0.25 1.10
C LEU A 67 -4.81 -0.02 -0.22
N ALA A 68 -6.05 0.50 -0.17
CA ALA A 68 -6.83 0.78 -1.37
C ALA A 68 -6.14 1.86 -2.22
N CYS A 69 -5.74 1.51 -3.43
CA CYS A 69 -5.04 2.41 -4.35
C CYS A 69 -4.98 1.78 -5.75
N ASP A 70 -5.18 2.57 -6.80
CA ASP A 70 -4.75 2.16 -8.14
C ASP A 70 -3.23 2.34 -8.25
N THR A 71 -2.51 1.23 -8.23
CA THR A 71 -1.04 1.19 -8.28
C THR A 71 -0.48 1.04 -9.69
N ASN A 72 -1.33 1.12 -10.72
CA ASN A 72 -0.92 0.99 -12.11
C ASN A 72 -0.37 2.32 -12.63
N ILE A 73 0.94 2.41 -12.77
CA ILE A 73 1.63 3.62 -13.27
C ILE A 73 1.11 4.02 -14.66
N LYS A 74 0.88 3.05 -15.55
CA LYS A 74 0.33 3.32 -16.89
C LYS A 74 -1.04 3.98 -16.80
N ASN A 75 -1.94 3.46 -15.96
CA ASN A 75 -3.24 4.09 -15.71
C ASN A 75 -3.10 5.52 -15.19
N SER A 76 -2.14 5.76 -14.30
CA SER A 76 -1.94 7.10 -13.75
C SER A 76 -1.51 8.13 -14.81
N ILE A 77 -0.77 7.69 -15.83
CA ILE A 77 -0.35 8.54 -16.95
C ILE A 77 -1.50 8.73 -17.94
N GLU A 78 -2.23 7.66 -18.28
CA GLU A 78 -3.31 7.72 -19.27
C GLU A 78 -4.59 8.37 -18.74
N LYS A 79 -4.85 8.24 -17.42
CA LYS A 79 -6.08 8.71 -16.75
C LYS A 79 -5.75 9.44 -15.44
N PRO A 80 -4.97 10.54 -15.49
CA PRO A 80 -4.44 11.18 -14.27
C PRO A 80 -5.54 11.72 -13.35
N VAL A 81 -6.61 12.27 -13.86
CA VAL A 81 -7.72 12.78 -13.04
C VAL A 81 -8.39 11.64 -12.30
N LEU A 82 -8.80 10.58 -13.01
CA LEU A 82 -9.49 9.44 -12.42
C LEU A 82 -8.63 8.77 -11.33
N THR A 83 -7.34 8.57 -11.60
CA THR A 83 -6.45 7.92 -10.62
C THR A 83 -6.15 8.84 -9.43
N THR A 84 -6.13 10.17 -9.63
CA THR A 84 -5.99 11.13 -8.52
C THR A 84 -7.21 11.10 -7.61
N ASP A 85 -8.41 11.10 -8.17
CA ASP A 85 -9.65 10.98 -7.39
C ASP A 85 -9.69 9.65 -6.62
N ASN A 86 -9.32 8.55 -7.26
CA ASN A 86 -9.29 7.23 -6.64
C ASN A 86 -8.19 7.06 -5.59
N ASN A 87 -7.05 7.74 -5.71
CA ASN A 87 -5.94 7.58 -4.78
C ASN A 87 -5.93 8.69 -3.71
N LEU A 88 -5.82 9.95 -4.14
CA LEU A 88 -5.75 11.08 -3.23
C LEU A 88 -7.16 11.44 -2.69
N GLY A 89 -8.15 11.55 -3.55
CA GLY A 89 -9.50 11.96 -3.17
C GLY A 89 -10.13 11.05 -2.12
N ILE A 90 -10.10 9.73 -2.34
CA ILE A 90 -10.65 8.78 -1.35
C ILE A 90 -9.84 8.76 -0.05
N THR A 91 -8.52 8.96 -0.11
CA THR A 91 -7.67 9.01 1.09
C THR A 91 -8.04 10.22 1.96
N ILE A 92 -8.24 11.39 1.36
CA ILE A 92 -8.64 12.60 2.09
C ILE A 92 -10.01 12.41 2.78
N LYS A 93 -10.98 11.81 2.07
CA LYS A 93 -12.29 11.49 2.66
C LYS A 93 -12.15 10.54 3.85
N LEU A 94 -11.35 9.49 3.71
CA LEU A 94 -11.12 8.53 4.78
C LEU A 94 -10.39 9.14 5.97
N LEU A 95 -9.42 10.03 5.75
CA LEU A 95 -8.73 10.78 6.82
C LEU A 95 -9.69 11.68 7.60
N ALA A 96 -10.56 12.39 6.90
CA ALA A 96 -11.59 13.22 7.55
C ALA A 96 -12.52 12.37 8.42
N LEU A 97 -12.96 11.23 7.91
CA LEU A 97 -13.80 10.29 8.65
C LEU A 97 -13.06 9.68 9.85
N ALA A 98 -11.80 9.25 9.66
CA ALA A 98 -10.94 8.71 10.72
C ALA A 98 -10.75 9.69 11.87
N THR A 99 -10.59 10.98 11.55
CA THR A 99 -10.50 12.05 12.55
C THR A 99 -11.79 12.19 13.34
N LYS A 100 -12.93 12.19 12.66
CA LYS A 100 -14.25 12.35 13.29
C LYS A 100 -14.57 11.23 14.29
N VAL A 101 -14.21 9.99 13.94
CA VAL A 101 -14.41 8.82 14.81
C VAL A 101 -13.24 8.55 15.77
N LYS A 102 -12.22 9.40 15.78
CA LYS A 102 -11.05 9.36 16.68
C LYS A 102 -10.27 8.05 16.60
N ILE A 103 -9.93 7.62 15.39
CA ILE A 103 -9.05 6.44 15.17
C ILE A 103 -7.72 6.66 15.90
N LYS A 104 -7.19 5.61 16.52
CA LYS A 104 -5.93 5.66 17.30
C LYS A 104 -4.70 5.84 16.41
N LYS A 105 -4.69 5.25 15.21
CA LYS A 105 -3.60 5.41 14.25
C LYS A 105 -4.07 5.07 12.83
N PHE A 106 -3.59 5.85 11.86
CA PHE A 106 -3.78 5.63 10.43
C PHE A 106 -2.44 5.23 9.79
N ILE A 107 -2.38 4.07 9.14
CA ILE A 107 -1.16 3.53 8.54
C ILE A 107 -1.31 3.52 7.02
N PHE A 108 -0.30 4.04 6.33
CA PHE A 108 -0.32 4.23 4.89
C PHE A 108 0.93 3.68 4.20
N PRO A 109 0.78 2.82 3.17
CA PRO A 109 1.87 2.42 2.30
C PRO A 109 2.13 3.52 1.26
N SER A 110 3.26 4.16 1.36
CA SER A 110 3.81 4.99 0.30
C SER A 110 4.70 4.16 -0.64
N THR A 111 5.50 4.79 -1.44
CA THR A 111 6.29 4.13 -2.48
C THR A 111 7.71 4.69 -2.58
N ALA A 112 8.69 3.82 -2.85
CA ALA A 112 10.04 4.24 -3.16
C ALA A 112 10.16 4.96 -4.51
N SER A 113 9.16 4.85 -5.40
CA SER A 113 9.18 5.59 -6.68
C SER A 113 9.16 7.11 -6.52
N MET A 114 8.79 7.60 -5.32
CA MET A 114 8.88 9.01 -4.98
C MET A 114 10.30 9.59 -5.01
N TYR A 115 11.31 8.74 -4.85
CA TYR A 115 12.70 9.20 -4.88
C TYR A 115 13.19 9.55 -6.29
N GLY A 116 12.50 9.05 -7.34
CA GLY A 116 12.74 9.42 -8.73
C GLY A 116 14.17 9.24 -9.17
N SER A 117 14.80 10.34 -9.62
CA SER A 117 16.18 10.38 -10.09
C SER A 117 17.22 10.65 -8.99
N ASN A 118 16.82 10.76 -7.72
CA ASN A 118 17.72 11.00 -6.60
C ASN A 118 18.86 9.99 -6.55
N LYS A 119 20.04 10.48 -6.13
CA LYS A 119 21.24 9.65 -6.01
C LYS A 119 21.08 8.62 -4.90
N ILE A 120 21.41 7.37 -5.18
CA ILE A 120 21.43 6.27 -4.21
C ILE A 120 22.68 6.34 -3.31
N PRO A 121 22.63 5.80 -2.06
CA PRO A 121 21.46 5.15 -1.42
C PRO A 121 20.40 6.17 -1.01
N TRP A 122 19.13 5.76 -1.06
CA TRP A 122 18.00 6.60 -0.63
C TRP A 122 17.78 6.51 0.87
N ASN A 123 17.26 7.59 1.46
CA ASN A 123 16.82 7.68 2.85
C ASN A 123 15.56 8.54 2.96
N GLU A 124 14.94 8.53 4.14
CA GLU A 124 13.64 9.15 4.36
C GLU A 124 13.67 10.69 4.35
N ASP A 125 14.85 11.31 4.55
CA ASP A 125 15.00 12.78 4.59
C ASP A 125 15.18 13.41 3.21
N MET A 126 15.34 12.59 2.17
CA MET A 126 15.51 13.08 0.81
C MET A 126 14.26 13.79 0.30
N ILE A 127 14.50 14.87 -0.45
CA ILE A 127 13.46 15.57 -1.19
C ILE A 127 12.91 14.63 -2.25
N SER A 128 11.59 14.54 -2.31
CA SER A 128 10.90 13.72 -3.31
C SER A 128 11.05 14.30 -4.72
N ASP A 129 11.22 13.41 -5.71
CA ASP A 129 11.37 13.75 -7.13
C ASP A 129 10.48 12.82 -7.97
N PRO A 130 9.13 12.97 -7.88
CA PRO A 130 8.19 12.07 -8.54
C PRO A 130 8.24 12.26 -10.05
N GLY A 131 8.53 11.18 -10.79
CA GLY A 131 8.60 11.19 -12.25
C GLY A 131 7.27 10.94 -12.97
N GLU A 132 6.19 10.61 -12.23
CA GLU A 132 4.89 10.26 -12.82
C GLU A 132 3.72 10.47 -11.82
N PRO A 133 2.45 10.54 -12.31
CA PRO A 133 1.31 10.90 -11.47
C PRO A 133 1.10 10.01 -10.23
N TYR A 134 1.30 8.71 -10.33
CA TYR A 134 1.14 7.81 -9.19
C TYR A 134 2.10 8.16 -8.04
N SER A 135 3.38 8.39 -8.32
CA SER A 135 4.37 8.79 -7.31
C SER A 135 4.02 10.15 -6.69
N TRP A 136 3.58 11.10 -7.54
CA TRP A 136 3.11 12.41 -7.07
C TRP A 136 1.89 12.28 -6.16
N GLN A 137 0.91 11.43 -6.52
CA GLN A 137 -0.27 11.17 -5.67
C GLN A 137 0.13 10.62 -4.30
N LYS A 138 1.07 9.66 -4.26
CA LYS A 138 1.57 9.09 -3.00
C LYS A 138 2.24 10.12 -2.12
N ILE A 139 3.08 10.99 -2.68
CA ILE A 139 3.73 12.08 -1.95
C ILE A 139 2.71 13.09 -1.44
N SER A 140 1.73 13.47 -2.26
CA SER A 140 0.65 14.37 -1.85
C SER A 140 -0.11 13.83 -0.65
N ILE A 141 -0.33 12.50 -0.61
CA ILE A 141 -0.91 11.83 0.55
C ILE A 141 0.04 11.88 1.77
N GLU A 142 1.35 11.70 1.59
CA GLU A 142 2.31 11.84 2.71
C GLU A 142 2.24 13.24 3.33
N TYR A 143 2.18 14.30 2.52
CA TYR A 143 2.01 15.67 3.02
C TYR A 143 0.66 15.87 3.73
N ALA A 144 -0.41 15.30 3.20
CA ALA A 144 -1.70 15.31 3.86
C ALA A 144 -1.63 14.62 5.22
N LEU A 145 -1.02 13.43 5.32
CA LEU A 145 -0.87 12.69 6.57
C LEU A 145 -0.10 13.47 7.62
N LYS A 146 1.02 14.09 7.24
CA LYS A 146 1.80 14.97 8.14
C LYS A 146 0.96 16.15 8.66
N MET A 147 0.17 16.77 7.79
CA MET A 147 -0.74 17.86 8.17
C MET A 147 -1.85 17.33 9.08
N TRP A 148 -2.43 16.14 8.81
CA TRP A 148 -3.44 15.54 9.67
C TRP A 148 -2.91 15.23 11.07
N THR A 149 -1.68 14.72 11.17
CA THR A 149 -1.03 14.49 12.47
C THR A 149 -0.86 15.78 13.24
N SER A 150 -0.34 16.84 12.62
CA SER A 150 -0.05 18.11 13.31
C SER A 150 -1.32 18.91 13.63
N ARG A 151 -2.28 18.97 12.71
CA ARG A 151 -3.47 19.83 12.83
C ARG A 151 -4.64 19.17 13.53
N TYR A 152 -4.87 17.88 13.22
CA TYR A 152 -6.04 17.14 13.70
C TYR A 152 -5.70 16.11 14.77
N GLN A 153 -4.45 16.01 15.17
CA GLN A 153 -3.96 15.08 16.20
C GLN A 153 -4.26 13.60 15.88
N LEU A 154 -4.38 13.27 14.58
CA LEU A 154 -4.51 11.89 14.12
C LEU A 154 -3.12 11.28 13.97
N PRO A 155 -2.71 10.31 14.81
CA PRO A 155 -1.41 9.67 14.64
C PRO A 155 -1.34 8.92 13.31
N THR A 156 -0.30 9.17 12.52
CA THR A 156 -0.10 8.51 11.23
C THR A 156 1.27 7.83 11.16
N THR A 157 1.35 6.72 10.45
CA THR A 157 2.62 6.06 10.11
C THR A 157 2.66 5.80 8.61
N ILE A 158 3.79 6.15 7.99
CA ILE A 158 4.00 6.01 6.56
C ILE A 158 5.09 4.96 6.32
N LEU A 159 4.81 3.94 5.52
CA LEU A 159 5.78 2.94 5.09
C LEU A 159 6.09 3.14 3.61
N ARG A 160 7.30 3.58 3.25
CA ARG A 160 7.75 3.71 1.86
C ARG A 160 8.22 2.37 1.33
N LEU A 161 7.31 1.67 0.64
CA LEU A 161 7.56 0.32 0.16
C LEU A 161 8.40 0.34 -1.12
N PHE A 162 9.39 -0.55 -1.17
CA PHE A 162 10.13 -0.89 -2.38
C PHE A 162 9.38 -1.95 -3.18
N GLN A 163 10.08 -2.72 -4.02
CA GLN A 163 9.44 -3.71 -4.89
C GLN A 163 8.99 -4.94 -4.08
N VAL A 164 7.72 -4.98 -3.72
CA VAL A 164 7.15 -6.09 -2.95
C VAL A 164 6.92 -7.30 -3.85
N PHE A 165 7.33 -8.48 -3.39
CA PHE A 165 7.10 -9.75 -4.05
C PHE A 165 6.59 -10.82 -3.08
N GLY A 166 5.93 -11.84 -3.61
CA GLY A 166 5.46 -12.98 -2.81
C GLY A 166 4.27 -13.69 -3.42
N GLU A 167 3.70 -14.59 -2.65
CA GLU A 167 2.52 -15.37 -3.04
C GLU A 167 1.32 -14.45 -3.29
N ASN A 168 0.50 -14.78 -4.26
CA ASN A 168 -0.66 -14.01 -4.71
C ASN A 168 -0.35 -12.66 -5.40
N GLN A 169 0.94 -12.36 -5.71
CA GLN A 169 1.25 -11.15 -6.48
C GLN A 169 0.68 -11.22 -7.90
N ARG A 170 0.51 -10.06 -8.54
CA ARG A 170 0.05 -9.98 -9.94
C ARG A 170 1.02 -10.72 -10.86
N LYS A 171 0.47 -11.38 -11.88
CA LYS A 171 1.25 -12.20 -12.84
C LYS A 171 2.13 -11.37 -13.78
N ASP A 172 1.86 -10.08 -13.92
CA ASP A 172 2.58 -9.13 -14.78
C ASP A 172 3.82 -8.52 -14.11
N THR A 173 4.15 -8.93 -12.88
CA THR A 173 5.38 -8.50 -12.20
C THR A 173 6.59 -9.33 -12.66
N ALA A 174 7.78 -8.74 -12.61
CA ALA A 174 9.01 -9.38 -13.13
C ALA A 174 9.27 -10.76 -12.47
N ILE A 175 9.19 -10.85 -11.14
CA ILE A 175 9.41 -12.13 -10.44
C ILE A 175 8.35 -13.16 -10.80
N ALA A 176 7.06 -12.77 -10.87
CA ALA A 176 6.00 -13.68 -11.28
C ALA A 176 6.19 -14.18 -12.72
N ALA A 177 6.60 -13.28 -13.63
CA ALA A 177 6.91 -13.64 -15.01
C ALA A 177 8.08 -14.62 -15.08
N PHE A 178 9.16 -14.39 -14.33
CA PHE A 178 10.33 -15.29 -14.29
C PHE A 178 9.95 -16.68 -13.76
N ILE A 179 9.18 -16.74 -12.69
CA ILE A 179 8.68 -18.00 -12.12
C ILE A 179 7.81 -18.74 -13.15
N SER A 180 6.91 -18.01 -13.82
CA SER A 180 6.04 -18.58 -14.85
C SER A 180 6.83 -19.13 -16.04
N GLN A 181 7.81 -18.35 -16.55
CA GLN A 181 8.68 -18.80 -17.65
C GLN A 181 9.47 -20.05 -17.25
N LYS A 182 10.06 -20.06 -16.05
CA LYS A 182 10.79 -21.23 -15.54
C LYS A 182 9.91 -22.47 -15.42
N LYS A 183 8.69 -22.33 -14.85
CA LYS A 183 7.73 -23.45 -14.71
C LYS A 183 7.29 -24.03 -16.06
N ASN A 184 7.25 -23.20 -17.10
CA ASN A 184 6.88 -23.63 -18.46
C ASN A 184 8.07 -23.97 -19.34
N ASN A 185 9.27 -24.14 -18.79
CA ASN A 185 10.53 -24.40 -19.51
C ASN A 185 10.81 -23.37 -20.63
N LYS A 186 10.39 -22.11 -20.44
CA LYS A 186 10.64 -21.02 -21.38
C LYS A 186 11.85 -20.20 -20.95
N PRO A 187 12.60 -19.57 -21.87
CA PRO A 187 13.67 -18.66 -21.54
C PRO A 187 13.18 -17.46 -20.70
N ILE A 188 13.98 -17.07 -19.71
CA ILE A 188 13.71 -15.85 -18.95
C ILE A 188 14.12 -14.65 -19.78
N THR A 189 13.16 -13.76 -20.08
CA THR A 189 13.40 -12.51 -20.81
C THR A 189 13.81 -11.41 -19.85
N LEU A 190 14.98 -10.81 -20.08
CA LEU A 190 15.47 -9.68 -19.29
C LEU A 190 15.35 -8.39 -20.11
N ILE A 191 14.89 -7.31 -19.46
CA ILE A 191 14.93 -5.99 -20.07
C ILE A 191 16.38 -5.50 -20.01
N LYS A 192 16.96 -5.18 -21.17
CA LYS A 192 18.34 -4.67 -21.28
C LYS A 192 18.44 -3.33 -20.55
N SER A 193 19.44 -3.20 -19.69
CA SER A 193 19.76 -1.91 -19.07
C SER A 193 20.37 -0.94 -20.10
N SER A 194 20.47 0.35 -19.74
CA SER A 194 21.14 1.32 -20.62
C SER A 194 22.59 0.92 -20.88
N SER A 195 23.13 1.34 -22.03
CA SER A 195 24.52 1.06 -22.44
C SER A 195 25.57 1.57 -21.44
N LYS A 196 25.23 2.54 -20.61
CA LYS A 196 26.09 3.10 -19.54
C LYS A 196 26.07 2.31 -18.24
N SER A 197 25.21 1.31 -18.10
CA SER A 197 25.08 0.52 -16.88
C SER A 197 26.11 -0.61 -16.82
N LYS A 198 26.74 -0.82 -15.64
CA LYS A 198 27.58 -1.98 -15.35
C LYS A 198 26.79 -3.31 -15.31
N PHE A 199 25.46 -3.24 -15.25
CA PHE A 199 24.57 -4.39 -15.11
C PHE A 199 23.86 -4.67 -16.43
N LYS A 200 23.67 -5.96 -16.72
CA LYS A 200 22.96 -6.41 -17.94
C LYS A 200 21.46 -6.08 -17.90
N THR A 201 20.90 -5.87 -16.73
CA THR A 201 19.47 -5.57 -16.50
C THR A 201 19.29 -4.56 -15.39
N GLY A 202 18.08 -4.00 -15.24
CA GLY A 202 17.75 -3.08 -14.16
C GLY A 202 17.88 -3.74 -12.78
N ARG A 203 18.37 -2.98 -11.81
CA ARG A 203 18.41 -3.39 -10.40
C ARG A 203 17.17 -2.93 -9.68
N ARG A 204 16.72 -3.70 -8.68
CA ARG A 204 15.60 -3.38 -7.80
C ARG A 204 15.89 -3.91 -6.40
N ASP A 205 15.47 -3.19 -5.38
CA ASP A 205 15.42 -3.68 -4.02
C ASP A 205 14.10 -4.42 -3.83
N TRP A 206 14.21 -5.70 -3.56
CA TRP A 206 13.07 -6.59 -3.41
C TRP A 206 12.79 -6.82 -1.94
N ILE A 207 11.53 -6.73 -1.53
CA ILE A 207 11.10 -7.01 -0.17
C ILE A 207 9.99 -8.06 -0.18
N TYR A 208 10.11 -9.06 0.69
CA TYR A 208 9.14 -10.14 0.77
C TYR A 208 7.85 -9.66 1.44
N VAL A 209 6.72 -10.07 0.89
CA VAL A 209 5.41 -9.57 1.32
C VAL A 209 5.07 -9.89 2.78
N LYS A 210 5.59 -11.00 3.33
CA LYS A 210 5.36 -11.34 4.75
C LYS A 210 6.16 -10.45 5.69
N ASP A 211 7.34 -9.96 5.28
CA ASP A 211 8.09 -8.96 6.06
C ASP A 211 7.34 -7.62 6.07
N ILE A 212 6.71 -7.27 4.94
CA ILE A 212 5.82 -6.11 4.86
C ILE A 212 4.61 -6.29 5.79
N ALA A 213 3.98 -7.47 5.80
CA ALA A 213 2.86 -7.75 6.70
C ALA A 213 3.26 -7.63 8.18
N GLU A 214 4.46 -8.09 8.53
CA GLU A 214 5.02 -7.92 9.88
C GLU A 214 5.28 -6.45 10.20
N ALA A 215 5.86 -5.67 9.26
CA ALA A 215 6.07 -4.25 9.44
C ALA A 215 4.74 -3.51 9.72
N PHE A 216 3.66 -3.80 8.97
CA PHE A 216 2.34 -3.24 9.24
C PHE A 216 1.83 -3.58 10.65
N LYS A 217 1.99 -4.82 11.10
CA LYS A 217 1.61 -5.22 12.46
C LYS A 217 2.41 -4.46 13.51
N LEU A 218 3.72 -4.32 13.32
CA LEU A 218 4.58 -3.57 14.24
C LEU A 218 4.20 -2.11 14.35
N THR A 219 3.74 -1.45 13.26
CA THR A 219 3.25 -0.06 13.34
C THR A 219 2.04 0.11 14.24
N ILE A 220 1.20 -0.93 14.38
CA ILE A 220 0.03 -0.92 15.28
C ILE A 220 0.46 -1.09 16.75
N THR A 221 1.49 -1.89 17.00
CA THR A 221 1.93 -2.25 18.35
C THR A 221 3.01 -1.32 18.91
N SER A 222 3.70 -0.58 18.05
CA SER A 222 4.73 0.38 18.42
C SER A 222 4.16 1.77 18.68
N ASN A 223 4.90 2.57 19.47
CA ASN A 223 4.61 4.00 19.68
C ASN A 223 5.23 4.90 18.59
N ILE A 224 5.74 4.32 17.50
CA ILE A 224 6.30 5.08 16.38
C ILE A 224 5.16 5.76 15.61
N THR A 225 5.23 7.07 15.49
CA THR A 225 4.33 7.93 14.71
C THR A 225 5.11 8.66 13.65
#